data_a68529bc9769dc3753fdab8b2041fc77
#
_entry.id   a68529bc9769dc3753fdab8b2041fc77
#
_cell.length_a   1.000
_cell.length_b   1.000
_cell.length_c   1.000
_cell.angle_alpha   90.00
_cell.angle_beta   90.00
_cell.angle_gamma   90.00
#
_symmetry.space_group_name_H-M   'P 1'
#
loop_
_entity.id
_entity.type
_entity.pdbx_description
1 polymer ?
#
loop_
_entity_poly.entity_id
_entity_poly.type
_entity_poly.pdbx_seq_one_letter_code
_entity_poly.pdbx_strand_id
1 'polypeptide(L)'
;MNANLTKTQNFRGGVRSSNIELFRILSMLMIVAHHYVVNSGLLDCIEKQSQLGVKDYFLLLFGWGGKTGIDCFVLITGYFMCTSDITKKKFCKLLGEVYFYRIVIWCLFFFSGYEPFSVKGFLKMIFPFFTVADNFTGCFLLFYLLIPFLNKLIHVLTEKEHFLLMVWCLGIYVVLGK
;
A
#
# COMPACT_ATOMS: atom_id res chain seq x y z
N MET A 1 44.62 28.93 -2.26
CA MET A 1 43.35 29.43 -2.82
C MET A 1 42.77 28.33 -3.65
N ASN A 2 42.05 27.42 -3.05
CA ASN A 2 41.45 26.28 -3.72
C ASN A 2 39.98 26.25 -3.38
N ALA A 3 39.18 26.67 -4.38
CA ALA A 3 37.74 26.56 -4.36
C ALA A 3 37.37 25.13 -4.84
N ASN A 4 37.20 24.21 -3.90
CA ASN A 4 36.51 22.95 -4.13
C ASN A 4 35.07 23.09 -3.64
N LEU A 5 34.27 23.72 -4.46
CA LEU A 5 32.82 23.77 -4.29
C LEU A 5 32.21 22.42 -4.67
N THR A 6 31.79 21.72 -3.65
CA THR A 6 30.63 20.82 -3.60
C THR A 6 29.87 20.67 -4.90
N LYS A 7 30.11 19.57 -5.61
CA LYS A 7 29.18 19.00 -6.56
C LYS A 7 27.93 18.54 -5.80
N THR A 8 26.96 19.40 -5.65
CA THR A 8 25.57 19.00 -5.43
C THR A 8 25.19 18.10 -6.61
N GLN A 9 25.17 16.81 -6.38
CA GLN A 9 24.62 15.85 -7.32
C GLN A 9 23.15 16.20 -7.52
N ASN A 10 22.86 16.84 -8.64
CA ASN A 10 21.52 16.98 -9.17
C ASN A 10 20.99 15.57 -9.47
N PHE A 11 20.23 15.00 -8.55
CA PHE A 11 19.38 13.82 -8.75
C PHE A 11 18.17 14.21 -9.64
N ARG A 12 18.44 14.77 -10.81
CA ARG A 12 17.46 14.96 -11.86
C ARG A 12 17.60 13.82 -12.86
N GLY A 13 16.72 12.88 -12.77
CA GLY A 13 16.68 11.69 -13.60
C GLY A 13 17.04 10.47 -12.77
N GLY A 14 16.06 9.98 -11.98
CA GLY A 14 16.25 8.81 -11.13
C GLY A 14 16.73 7.63 -11.97
N VAL A 15 17.94 7.18 -11.73
CA VAL A 15 18.39 5.87 -12.18
C VAL A 15 17.34 4.89 -11.66
N ARG A 16 16.61 4.31 -12.60
CA ARG A 16 15.52 3.37 -12.33
C ARG A 16 16.16 2.17 -11.63
N SER A 17 15.91 2.01 -10.34
CA SER A 17 16.44 0.89 -9.57
C SER A 17 15.60 -0.34 -9.85
N SER A 18 16.02 -1.14 -10.81
CA SER A 18 15.31 -2.36 -11.22
C SER A 18 15.03 -3.30 -10.05
N ASN A 19 15.93 -3.33 -9.05
CA ASN A 19 15.75 -4.16 -7.85
C ASN A 19 14.55 -3.71 -7.00
N ILE A 20 14.36 -2.39 -6.83
CA ILE A 20 13.22 -1.86 -6.06
C ILE A 20 11.92 -2.03 -6.85
N GLU A 21 11.96 -1.91 -8.17
CA GLU A 21 10.79 -2.18 -9.01
C GLU A 21 10.41 -3.65 -8.97
N LEU A 22 11.37 -4.56 -9.04
CA LEU A 22 11.12 -6.00 -8.86
C LEU A 22 10.53 -6.29 -7.49
N PHE A 23 11.08 -5.68 -6.43
CA PHE A 23 10.57 -5.84 -5.08
C PHE A 23 9.13 -5.32 -4.94
N ARG A 24 8.79 -4.21 -5.60
CA ARG A 24 7.41 -3.69 -5.67
C ARG A 24 6.47 -4.69 -6.37
N ILE A 25 6.90 -5.29 -7.48
CA ILE A 25 6.10 -6.30 -8.19
C ILE A 25 5.86 -7.52 -7.31
N LEU A 26 6.90 -8.02 -6.62
CA LEU A 26 6.77 -9.14 -5.69
C LEU A 26 5.82 -8.81 -4.54
N SER A 27 5.93 -7.62 -3.95
CA SER A 27 5.00 -7.15 -2.89
C SER A 27 3.55 -7.13 -3.39
N MET A 28 3.31 -6.64 -4.59
CA MET A 28 1.97 -6.66 -5.21
C MET A 28 1.46 -8.07 -5.46
N LEU A 29 2.32 -8.99 -5.93
CA LEU A 29 1.94 -10.40 -6.12
C LEU A 29 1.57 -11.06 -4.79
N MET A 30 2.30 -10.78 -3.69
CA MET A 30 1.95 -11.27 -2.35
C MET A 30 0.58 -10.76 -1.90
N ILE A 31 0.25 -9.50 -2.17
CA ILE A 31 -1.07 -8.92 -1.85
C ILE A 31 -2.17 -9.61 -2.66
N VAL A 32 -1.96 -9.80 -3.97
CA VAL A 32 -2.94 -10.46 -4.86
C VAL A 32 -3.15 -11.92 -4.42
N ALA A 33 -2.07 -12.65 -4.12
CA ALA A 33 -2.13 -14.02 -3.64
C ALA A 33 -2.94 -14.14 -2.33
N HIS A 34 -2.71 -13.23 -1.39
CA HIS A 34 -3.48 -13.15 -0.15
C HIS A 34 -4.98 -12.93 -0.41
N HIS A 35 -5.31 -11.94 -1.22
CA HIS A 35 -6.71 -11.65 -1.55
C HIS A 35 -7.38 -12.82 -2.26
N TYR A 36 -6.66 -13.54 -3.11
CA TYR A 36 -7.18 -14.75 -3.73
C TYR A 36 -7.54 -15.80 -2.69
N VAL A 37 -6.65 -16.11 -1.75
CA VAL A 37 -6.89 -17.14 -0.73
C VAL A 37 -7.99 -16.74 0.24
N VAL A 38 -8.00 -15.48 0.71
CA VAL A 38 -8.93 -15.01 1.74
C VAL A 38 -10.33 -14.76 1.17
N ASN A 39 -10.44 -14.17 -0.03
CA ASN A 39 -11.74 -13.74 -0.56
C ASN A 39 -12.43 -14.78 -1.45
N SER A 40 -11.75 -15.89 -1.79
CA SER A 40 -12.34 -16.95 -2.63
C SER A 40 -13.14 -18.02 -1.87
N GLY A 41 -13.23 -17.90 -0.54
CA GLY A 41 -13.83 -18.95 0.31
C GLY A 41 -12.95 -20.19 0.52
N LEU A 42 -11.71 -20.17 0.03
CA LEU A 42 -10.77 -21.28 0.22
C LEU A 42 -10.44 -21.52 1.69
N LEU A 43 -10.32 -20.46 2.50
CA LEU A 43 -10.08 -20.58 3.95
C LEU A 43 -11.23 -21.32 4.63
N ASP A 44 -12.48 -21.00 4.32
CA ASP A 44 -13.65 -21.66 4.88
C ASP A 44 -13.70 -23.15 4.49
N CYS A 45 -13.22 -23.49 3.30
CA CYS A 45 -13.10 -24.88 2.85
C CYS A 45 -12.02 -25.63 3.62
N ILE A 46 -10.86 -24.98 3.87
CA ILE A 46 -9.74 -25.56 4.58
C ILE A 46 -10.10 -25.78 6.06
N GLU A 47 -10.77 -24.81 6.71
CA GLU A 47 -11.17 -24.90 8.11
C GLU A 47 -12.20 -26.02 8.39
N LYS A 48 -13.00 -26.39 7.41
CA LYS A 48 -14.00 -27.47 7.50
C LYS A 48 -13.41 -28.87 7.31
N GLN A 49 -12.14 -28.98 6.89
CA GLN A 49 -11.49 -30.26 6.68
C GLN A 49 -10.94 -30.81 8.00
N SER A 50 -11.13 -32.08 8.24
CA SER A 50 -10.58 -32.77 9.42
C SER A 50 -9.08 -33.04 9.33
N GLN A 51 -8.51 -33.05 8.14
CA GLN A 51 -7.08 -33.23 7.89
C GLN A 51 -6.61 -32.33 6.76
N LEU A 52 -5.53 -31.61 7.02
CA LEU A 52 -4.92 -30.72 6.04
C LEU A 52 -4.03 -31.53 5.09
N GLY A 53 -4.25 -31.35 3.78
CA GLY A 53 -3.38 -31.91 2.74
C GLY A 53 -2.25 -30.95 2.34
N VAL A 54 -1.32 -31.44 1.53
CA VAL A 54 -0.20 -30.64 1.01
C VAL A 54 -0.69 -29.39 0.25
N LYS A 55 -1.83 -29.50 -0.43
CA LYS A 55 -2.45 -28.37 -1.15
C LYS A 55 -2.90 -27.28 -0.21
N ASP A 56 -3.44 -27.62 0.95
CA ASP A 56 -3.95 -26.69 1.95
C ASP A 56 -2.79 -25.91 2.59
N TYR A 57 -1.71 -26.59 2.92
CA TYR A 57 -0.48 -25.95 3.40
C TYR A 57 0.11 -25.00 2.37
N PHE A 58 0.12 -25.37 1.08
CA PHE A 58 0.57 -24.49 0.02
C PHE A 58 -0.30 -23.22 -0.08
N LEU A 59 -1.64 -23.35 -0.04
CA LEU A 59 -2.56 -22.23 -0.09
C LEU A 59 -2.42 -21.31 1.12
N LEU A 60 -2.28 -21.86 2.32
CA LEU A 60 -2.05 -21.09 3.53
C LEU A 60 -0.74 -20.30 3.46
N LEU A 61 0.35 -20.95 3.01
CA LEU A 61 1.65 -20.30 2.81
C LEU A 61 1.57 -19.21 1.73
N PHE A 62 0.88 -19.50 0.62
CA PHE A 62 0.70 -18.55 -0.49
C PHE A 62 -0.11 -17.32 -0.08
N GLY A 63 -1.13 -17.50 0.76
CA GLY A 63 -1.94 -16.41 1.30
C GLY A 63 -1.31 -15.66 2.47
N TRP A 64 -0.28 -16.20 3.11
CA TRP A 64 0.29 -15.65 4.34
C TRP A 64 0.98 -14.29 4.15
N GLY A 65 1.58 -14.06 2.99
CA GLY A 65 2.41 -12.90 2.69
C GLY A 65 1.66 -11.56 2.52
N GLY A 66 0.33 -11.53 2.66
CA GLY A 66 -0.46 -10.33 2.31
C GLY A 66 -0.14 -9.10 3.13
N LYS A 67 -0.11 -9.20 4.45
CA LYS A 67 0.24 -8.07 5.35
C LYS A 67 1.68 -7.62 5.10
N THR A 68 2.62 -8.56 5.02
CA THR A 68 4.02 -8.26 4.69
C THR A 68 4.15 -7.56 3.33
N GLY A 69 3.37 -7.98 2.33
CA GLY A 69 3.34 -7.32 1.02
C GLY A 69 2.86 -5.87 1.11
N ILE A 70 1.84 -5.58 1.92
CA ILE A 70 1.36 -4.22 2.16
C ILE A 70 2.44 -3.38 2.85
N ASP A 71 3.08 -3.90 3.90
CA ASP A 71 4.13 -3.20 4.63
C ASP A 71 5.32 -2.88 3.72
N CYS A 72 5.77 -3.84 2.92
CA CYS A 72 6.81 -3.64 1.92
C CYS A 72 6.43 -2.58 0.89
N PHE A 73 5.19 -2.58 0.40
CA PHE A 73 4.70 -1.58 -0.55
C PHE A 73 4.68 -0.17 0.04
N VAL A 74 4.25 -0.03 1.30
CA VAL A 74 4.25 1.25 2.02
C VAL A 74 5.68 1.73 2.27
N LEU A 75 6.60 0.84 2.67
CA LEU A 75 8.01 1.17 2.88
C LEU A 75 8.69 1.65 1.59
N ILE A 76 8.45 0.98 0.46
CA ILE A 76 8.96 1.42 -0.85
C ILE A 76 8.41 2.81 -1.19
N THR A 77 7.11 3.03 -0.94
CA THR A 77 6.49 4.33 -1.18
C THR A 77 7.12 5.40 -0.30
N GLY A 78 7.32 5.13 0.99
CA GLY A 78 8.01 6.03 1.93
C GLY A 78 9.43 6.38 1.46
N TYR A 79 10.19 5.38 1.03
CA TYR A 79 11.56 5.58 0.50
C TYR A 79 11.62 6.57 -0.66
N PHE A 80 10.69 6.49 -1.61
CA PHE A 80 10.66 7.43 -2.74
C PHE A 80 10.04 8.78 -2.38
N MET A 81 9.15 8.82 -1.41
CA MET A 81 8.40 10.02 -1.06
C MET A 81 9.09 10.90 -0.02
N CYS A 82 10.06 10.37 0.76
CA CYS A 82 10.81 11.18 1.74
C CYS A 82 11.65 12.31 1.09
N THR A 83 12.03 12.14 -0.18
CA THR A 83 12.79 13.15 -0.95
C THR A 83 11.95 13.83 -2.06
N SER A 84 10.66 13.51 -2.16
CA SER A 84 9.79 13.99 -3.24
C SER A 84 8.74 14.95 -2.73
N ASP A 85 8.62 16.10 -3.39
CA ASP A 85 7.53 17.02 -3.12
C ASP A 85 6.21 16.50 -3.69
N ILE A 86 5.18 16.50 -2.84
CA ILE A 86 3.82 16.18 -3.26
C ILE A 86 3.16 17.45 -3.77
N THR A 87 2.94 17.47 -5.07
CA THR A 87 2.17 18.54 -5.72
C THR A 87 0.70 18.13 -5.85
N LYS A 88 -0.19 19.14 -5.87
CA LYS A 88 -1.62 18.92 -6.14
C LYS A 88 -1.85 18.10 -7.42
N LYS A 89 -1.01 18.31 -8.44
CA LYS A 89 -1.07 17.59 -9.71
C LYS A 89 -0.80 16.09 -9.53
N LYS A 90 0.21 15.71 -8.71
CA LYS A 90 0.52 14.29 -8.42
C LYS A 90 -0.63 13.64 -7.66
N PHE A 91 -1.20 14.34 -6.68
CA PHE A 91 -2.34 13.83 -5.92
C PHE A 91 -3.59 13.66 -6.79
N CYS A 92 -3.95 14.66 -7.61
CA CYS A 92 -5.08 14.53 -8.53
C CYS A 92 -4.89 13.42 -9.56
N LYS A 93 -3.65 13.19 -10.03
CA LYS A 93 -3.34 12.07 -10.92
C LYS A 93 -3.61 10.72 -10.24
N LEU A 94 -3.09 10.54 -9.02
CA LEU A 94 -3.33 9.33 -8.23
C LEU A 94 -4.83 9.11 -7.98
N LEU A 95 -5.53 10.16 -7.58
CA LEU A 95 -6.97 10.11 -7.36
C LEU A 95 -7.74 9.74 -8.64
N GLY A 96 -7.35 10.32 -9.77
CA GLY A 96 -7.92 10.00 -11.08
C GLY A 96 -7.71 8.54 -11.48
N GLU A 97 -6.52 7.98 -11.25
CA GLU A 97 -6.23 6.57 -11.49
C GLU A 97 -7.12 5.66 -10.61
N VAL A 98 -7.27 5.99 -9.32
CA VAL A 98 -8.14 5.25 -8.40
C VAL A 98 -9.59 5.27 -8.88
N TYR A 99 -10.12 6.45 -9.25
CA TYR A 99 -11.50 6.58 -9.74
C TYR A 99 -11.70 5.86 -11.06
N PHE A 100 -10.75 5.96 -11.98
CA PHE A 100 -10.82 5.26 -13.26
C PHE A 100 -11.02 3.75 -13.06
N TYR A 101 -10.16 3.10 -12.28
CA TYR A 101 -10.29 1.66 -12.03
C TYR A 101 -11.58 1.31 -11.28
N ARG A 102 -11.99 2.10 -10.31
CA ARG A 102 -13.25 1.85 -9.59
C ARG A 102 -14.47 1.92 -10.50
N ILE A 103 -14.51 2.92 -11.37
CA ILE A 103 -15.61 3.07 -12.35
C ILE A 103 -15.61 1.91 -13.34
N VAL A 104 -14.44 1.56 -13.90
CA VAL A 104 -14.33 0.44 -14.85
C VAL A 104 -14.78 -0.87 -14.21
N ILE A 105 -14.29 -1.18 -13.02
CA ILE A 105 -14.68 -2.40 -12.30
C ILE A 105 -16.18 -2.39 -12.00
N TRP A 106 -16.71 -1.30 -11.48
CA TRP A 106 -18.15 -1.19 -11.20
C TRP A 106 -19.01 -1.37 -12.46
N CYS A 107 -18.63 -0.75 -13.58
CA CYS A 107 -19.31 -0.94 -14.86
C CYS A 107 -19.28 -2.40 -15.32
N LEU A 108 -18.12 -3.07 -15.21
CA LEU A 108 -17.99 -4.48 -15.58
C LEU A 108 -18.94 -5.38 -14.78
N PHE A 109 -19.00 -5.20 -13.45
CA PHE A 109 -19.90 -5.98 -12.59
C PHE A 109 -21.38 -5.66 -12.85
N PHE A 110 -21.70 -4.40 -13.09
CA PHE A 110 -23.06 -3.97 -13.41
C PHE A 110 -23.53 -4.56 -14.75
N PHE A 111 -22.74 -4.42 -15.82
CA PHE A 111 -23.11 -4.91 -17.14
C PHE A 111 -23.08 -6.45 -17.25
N SER A 112 -22.26 -7.12 -16.43
CA SER A 112 -22.26 -8.59 -16.36
C SER A 112 -23.45 -9.16 -15.59
N GLY A 113 -24.27 -8.31 -14.95
CA GLY A 113 -25.40 -8.74 -14.13
C GLY A 113 -25.00 -9.41 -12.80
N TYR A 114 -23.73 -9.31 -12.43
CA TYR A 114 -23.22 -9.93 -11.20
C TYR A 114 -23.71 -9.21 -9.94
N GLU A 115 -23.81 -7.89 -9.98
CA GLU A 115 -24.36 -7.08 -8.88
C GLU A 115 -25.56 -6.25 -9.37
N PRO A 116 -26.73 -6.30 -8.66
CA PRO A 116 -27.84 -5.41 -8.96
C PRO A 116 -27.46 -3.96 -8.60
N PHE A 117 -28.03 -3.00 -9.33
CA PHE A 117 -27.82 -1.60 -9.02
C PHE A 117 -28.28 -1.28 -7.59
N SER A 118 -27.34 -0.78 -6.78
CA SER A 118 -27.59 -0.30 -5.44
C SER A 118 -27.07 1.12 -5.27
N VAL A 119 -27.94 2.03 -4.82
CA VAL A 119 -27.57 3.42 -4.51
C VAL A 119 -26.45 3.47 -3.46
N LYS A 120 -26.50 2.57 -2.47
CA LYS A 120 -25.45 2.46 -1.45
C LYS A 120 -24.12 2.02 -2.04
N GLY A 121 -24.12 1.06 -2.99
CA GLY A 121 -22.93 0.63 -3.73
C GLY A 121 -22.34 1.75 -4.56
N PHE A 122 -23.20 2.50 -5.27
CA PHE A 122 -22.82 3.64 -6.06
C PHE A 122 -22.19 4.77 -5.22
N LEU A 123 -22.77 5.10 -4.07
CA LEU A 123 -22.22 6.08 -3.13
C LEU A 123 -20.86 5.63 -2.56
N LYS A 124 -20.71 4.36 -2.20
CA LYS A 124 -19.42 3.79 -1.77
C LYS A 124 -18.36 3.87 -2.89
N MET A 125 -18.77 3.72 -4.15
CA MET A 125 -17.86 3.88 -5.29
C MET A 125 -17.35 5.32 -5.40
N ILE A 126 -18.25 6.32 -5.28
CA ILE A 126 -17.89 7.75 -5.43
C ILE A 126 -17.04 8.25 -4.26
N PHE A 127 -17.29 7.78 -3.04
CA PHE A 127 -16.63 8.28 -1.85
C PHE A 127 -15.72 7.21 -1.21
N PRO A 128 -14.48 7.00 -1.74
CA PRO A 128 -13.55 6.01 -1.20
C PRO A 128 -13.10 6.29 0.23
N PHE A 129 -13.21 7.55 0.70
CA PHE A 129 -12.80 7.97 2.02
C PHE A 129 -13.74 7.52 3.15
N PHE A 130 -15.02 7.26 2.86
CA PHE A 130 -15.97 6.82 3.88
C PHE A 130 -15.79 5.36 4.32
N THR A 131 -14.98 4.60 3.59
CA THR A 131 -14.66 3.19 3.89
C THR A 131 -13.19 2.99 4.24
N VAL A 132 -12.57 4.00 4.89
CA VAL A 132 -11.13 3.96 5.23
C VAL A 132 -10.78 2.75 6.10
N ALA A 133 -11.64 2.40 7.04
CA ALA A 133 -11.41 1.27 7.95
C ALA A 133 -11.33 -0.09 7.22
N ASP A 134 -12.06 -0.23 6.10
CA ASP A 134 -12.19 -1.50 5.38
C ASP A 134 -11.46 -1.49 4.03
N ASN A 135 -10.75 -0.38 3.69
CA ASN A 135 -10.21 -0.20 2.35
C ASN A 135 -8.79 0.37 2.35
N PHE A 136 -7.83 -0.47 1.97
CA PHE A 136 -6.43 -0.07 1.80
C PHE A 136 -6.28 1.21 0.96
N THR A 137 -7.06 1.37 -0.12
CA THR A 137 -6.98 2.54 -1.00
C THR A 137 -7.28 3.84 -0.27
N GLY A 138 -8.30 3.86 0.59
CA GLY A 138 -8.65 5.04 1.40
C GLY A 138 -7.55 5.39 2.40
N CYS A 139 -7.01 4.39 3.11
CA CYS A 139 -5.87 4.56 4.01
C CYS A 139 -4.64 5.09 3.26
N PHE A 140 -4.35 4.56 2.08
CA PHE A 140 -3.21 4.99 1.28
C PHE A 140 -3.36 6.42 0.78
N LEU A 141 -4.55 6.84 0.35
CA LEU A 141 -4.81 8.24 -0.04
C LEU A 141 -4.64 9.21 1.13
N LEU A 142 -5.11 8.86 2.33
CA LEU A 142 -4.88 9.65 3.54
C LEU A 142 -3.41 9.71 3.91
N PHE A 143 -2.71 8.58 3.89
CA PHE A 143 -1.27 8.52 4.10
C PHE A 143 -0.53 9.43 3.12
N TYR A 144 -0.92 9.40 1.84
CA TYR A 144 -0.32 10.25 0.82
C TYR A 144 -0.48 11.76 1.12
N LEU A 145 -1.62 12.17 1.67
CA LEU A 145 -1.85 13.57 2.13
C LEU A 145 -0.99 13.94 3.35
N LEU A 146 -0.63 12.97 4.20
CA LEU A 146 0.21 13.19 5.38
C LEU A 146 1.69 13.28 5.05
N ILE A 147 2.15 12.80 3.89
CA ILE A 147 3.58 12.76 3.52
C ILE A 147 4.27 14.13 3.65
N PRO A 148 3.69 15.29 3.24
CA PRO A 148 4.38 16.57 3.41
C PRO A 148 4.67 16.92 4.89
N PHE A 149 3.76 16.52 5.79
CA PHE A 149 3.94 16.72 7.23
C PHE A 149 4.96 15.75 7.80
N LEU A 150 4.94 14.48 7.36
CA LEU A 150 5.92 13.47 7.74
C LEU A 150 7.32 13.84 7.27
N ASN A 151 7.46 14.36 6.04
CA ASN A 151 8.74 14.83 5.53
C ASN A 151 9.29 15.99 6.38
N LYS A 152 8.45 16.96 6.80
CA LYS A 152 8.88 18.01 7.72
C LYS A 152 9.36 17.45 9.05
N LEU A 153 8.62 16.48 9.61
CA LEU A 153 9.00 15.81 10.86
C LEU A 153 10.37 15.13 10.72
N ILE A 154 10.58 14.35 9.66
CA ILE A 154 11.83 13.64 9.39
C ILE A 154 13.02 14.63 9.29
N HIS A 155 12.83 15.79 8.64
CA HIS A 155 13.89 16.77 8.48
C HIS A 155 14.23 17.56 9.77
N VAL A 156 13.33 17.60 10.74
CA VAL A 156 13.55 18.31 12.03
C VAL A 156 14.21 17.39 13.06
N LEU A 157 13.94 16.08 13.00
CA LEU A 157 14.46 15.11 13.94
C LEU A 157 15.96 14.87 13.74
N THR A 158 16.69 14.80 14.85
CA THR A 158 18.09 14.31 14.85
C THR A 158 18.11 12.79 14.59
N GLU A 159 19.26 12.26 14.19
CA GLU A 159 19.42 10.80 13.95
C GLU A 159 19.02 9.96 15.17
N LYS A 160 19.35 10.43 16.40
CA LYS A 160 19.00 9.74 17.64
C LYS A 160 17.50 9.73 17.90
N GLU A 161 16.83 10.85 17.68
CA GLU A 161 15.39 10.98 17.84
C GLU A 161 14.65 10.14 16.79
N HIS A 162 15.17 10.10 15.57
CA HIS A 162 14.62 9.25 14.51
C HIS A 162 14.72 7.76 14.87
N PHE A 163 15.88 7.33 15.35
CA PHE A 163 16.07 5.95 15.81
C PHE A 163 15.14 5.63 16.99
N LEU A 164 15.03 6.53 17.95
CA LEU A 164 14.14 6.35 19.10
C LEU A 164 12.68 6.25 18.68
N LEU A 165 12.22 7.12 17.77
CA LEU A 165 10.86 7.07 17.21
C LEU A 165 10.59 5.74 16.51
N MET A 166 11.55 5.24 15.72
CA MET A 166 11.45 3.95 15.05
C MET A 166 11.30 2.80 16.06
N VAL A 167 12.11 2.79 17.13
CA VAL A 167 12.04 1.78 18.19
C VAL A 167 10.69 1.83 18.91
N TRP A 168 10.20 3.04 19.24
CA TRP A 168 8.87 3.21 19.83
C TRP A 168 7.75 2.70 18.93
N CYS A 169 7.75 3.05 17.64
CA CYS A 169 6.76 2.57 16.69
C CYS A 169 6.75 1.05 16.57
N LEU A 170 7.94 0.43 16.49
CA LEU A 170 8.08 -1.03 16.48
C LEU A 170 7.58 -1.66 17.78
N GLY A 171 7.94 -1.08 18.94
CA GLY A 171 7.47 -1.57 20.23
C GLY A 171 5.96 -1.54 20.36
N ILE A 172 5.33 -0.43 19.97
CA ILE A 172 3.88 -0.27 19.96
C ILE A 172 3.24 -1.28 19.00
N TYR A 173 3.78 -1.44 17.79
CA TYR A 173 3.26 -2.39 16.81
C TYR A 173 3.35 -3.83 17.30
N VAL A 174 4.47 -4.23 17.90
CA VAL A 174 4.67 -5.59 18.41
C VAL A 174 3.80 -5.88 19.65
N VAL A 175 3.62 -4.89 20.55
CA VAL A 175 2.88 -5.08 21.81
C VAL A 175 1.36 -4.91 21.61
N LEU A 176 0.92 -3.93 20.82
CA LEU A 176 -0.48 -3.57 20.63
C LEU A 176 -1.07 -4.03 19.30
N GLY A 177 -0.24 -4.39 18.33
CA GLY A 177 -0.64 -4.80 16.98
C GLY A 177 -1.11 -6.25 16.91
N LYS A 178 -2.15 -6.61 17.70
CA LYS A 178 -2.85 -7.90 17.58
C LYS A 178 -3.96 -7.83 16.55
#